data_3503fdf6de3c55c473511088faf08590
#
_entry.id   3503fdf6de3c55c473511088faf08590
#
_cell.length_a   1.000
_cell.length_b   1.000
_cell.length_c   1.000
_cell.angle_alpha   90.00
_cell.angle_beta   90.00
_cell.angle_gamma   90.00
#
_symmetry.space_group_name_H-M   'P 1'
#
loop_
_entity.id
_entity.type
_entity.pdbx_description
1 polymer ?
#
loop_
_entity_poly.entity_id
_entity_poly.type
_entity_poly.pdbx_seq_one_letter_code
_entity_poly.pdbx_strand_id
1 'polypeptide(L)'
;NEVASLYQAAGDVCGSPTPTLDIDGNALGGKYTALTDGVLALRYLLGLSGPAMTAGATGHNPARDDSAMLLHLDKMRWALDVDDSGVADAATDGLMILRYLLGFRGNALIADALGTNAGRTTPAAIESWLATLTP
;
A
#
# COMPACT_ATOMS: atom_id res chain seq x y z
N ASN A 1 -8.99 22.81 -1.90
CA ASN A 1 -8.40 22.47 -2.04
C ASN A 1 -7.68 22.54 -2.96
N GLU A 2 -6.84 22.85 -3.09
CA GLU A 2 -6.22 22.85 -4.05
C GLU A 2 -5.28 21.91 -3.97
N VAL A 3 -4.55 21.68 -2.99
CA VAL A 3 -3.76 20.74 -3.03
C VAL A 3 -4.44 19.56 -3.16
N ALA A 4 -5.37 19.38 -2.49
CA ALA A 4 -6.16 18.34 -2.74
C ALA A 4 -6.51 18.43 -4.14
N SER A 5 -6.65 19.63 -4.62
CA SER A 5 -7.00 19.77 -5.90
C SER A 5 -5.94 19.43 -6.83
N LEU A 6 -4.70 19.57 -6.48
CA LEU A 6 -3.70 19.22 -7.36
C LEU A 6 -3.73 17.74 -7.56
N TYR A 7 -3.93 17.00 -6.53
CA TYR A 7 -3.96 15.61 -6.63
C TYR A 7 -5.17 15.18 -7.41
N GLN A 8 -6.26 15.84 -7.19
CA GLN A 8 -7.43 15.53 -7.90
C GLN A 8 -7.28 15.77 -9.34
N ALA A 9 -6.76 16.86 -9.66
CA ALA A 9 -6.68 17.20 -11.04
C ALA A 9 -5.77 16.32 -11.80
N ALA A 10 -4.85 15.77 -11.14
CA ALA A 10 -3.91 15.00 -11.84
C ALA A 10 -4.50 13.78 -12.41
N GLY A 11 -5.38 13.25 -11.88
CA GLY A 11 -5.83 12.09 -12.41
C GLY A 11 -7.23 12.04 -12.54
N ASP A 12 -7.90 12.64 -11.77
CA ASP A 12 -9.23 12.53 -11.82
C ASP A 12 -9.83 13.70 -11.54
N VAL A 13 -9.16 14.65 -11.65
CA VAL A 13 -9.68 15.78 -11.54
C VAL A 13 -10.55 16.04 -10.60
N CYS A 14 -11.42 15.64 -10.41
CA CYS A 14 -12.25 16.03 -9.52
C CYS A 14 -12.14 15.38 -8.28
N GLY A 15 -11.66 14.43 -8.01
CA GLY A 15 -11.59 13.84 -6.77
C GLY A 15 -10.29 13.26 -6.56
N SER A 16 -9.92 12.99 -5.36
CA SER A 16 -8.72 12.30 -5.08
C SER A 16 -8.86 10.88 -5.53
N PRO A 17 -7.87 10.33 -6.17
CA PRO A 17 -7.91 8.94 -6.51
C PRO A 17 -8.05 8.12 -5.24
N THR A 18 -8.78 7.04 -5.31
CA THR A 18 -8.93 6.14 -4.18
C THR A 18 -7.59 5.47 -3.89
N PRO A 19 -7.13 5.44 -2.66
CA PRO A 19 -5.92 4.70 -2.35
C PRO A 19 -6.11 3.22 -2.65
N THR A 20 -5.12 2.61 -3.27
CA THR A 20 -5.24 1.21 -3.65
C THR A 20 -3.88 0.54 -3.59
N LEU A 21 -3.87 -0.71 -3.18
CA LEU A 21 -2.66 -1.52 -3.16
C LEU A 21 -2.30 -2.08 -4.53
N ASP A 22 -3.01 -1.72 -5.58
CA ASP A 22 -2.59 -2.03 -6.96
C ASP A 22 -1.53 -0.98 -7.33
N ILE A 23 -0.35 -1.12 -6.80
CA ILE A 23 0.67 -0.07 -6.86
C ILE A 23 1.25 0.10 -8.27
N ASP A 24 1.44 -0.98 -8.98
CA ASP A 24 1.96 -0.88 -10.34
C ASP A 24 0.86 -0.57 -11.37
N GLY A 25 -0.39 -0.57 -10.95
CA GLY A 25 -1.49 -0.26 -11.85
C GLY A 25 -1.80 -1.37 -12.83
N ASN A 26 -1.40 -2.60 -12.52
CA ASN A 26 -1.64 -3.71 -13.39
C ASN A 26 -3.07 -4.17 -13.24
N ALA A 27 -3.90 -3.87 -14.19
CA ALA A 27 -5.33 -4.17 -14.09
C ALA A 27 -5.69 -5.60 -14.44
N LEU A 28 -4.75 -6.37 -14.94
CA LEU A 28 -5.04 -7.73 -15.38
C LEU A 28 -4.64 -8.72 -14.33
N GLY A 29 -5.24 -9.87 -14.31
CA GLY A 29 -5.06 -10.93 -13.36
C GLY A 29 -3.97 -10.72 -12.36
N GLY A 30 -4.23 -10.85 -11.15
CA GLY A 30 -3.27 -10.54 -10.13
C GLY A 30 -3.17 -9.08 -9.80
N LYS A 31 -4.26 -8.37 -9.84
CA LYS A 31 -4.31 -6.96 -9.55
C LYS A 31 -3.69 -6.61 -8.20
N TYR A 32 -3.84 -7.45 -7.20
CA TYR A 32 -3.24 -7.23 -5.90
C TYR A 32 -2.40 -8.44 -5.56
N THR A 33 -1.10 -8.40 -5.81
CA THR A 33 -0.26 -9.56 -5.56
C THR A 33 0.82 -9.26 -4.55
N ALA A 34 1.14 -10.25 -3.73
CA ALA A 34 2.15 -10.08 -2.70
C ALA A 34 3.52 -9.82 -3.28
N LEU A 35 3.88 -10.53 -4.33
CA LEU A 35 5.23 -10.45 -4.88
C LEU A 35 5.47 -9.22 -5.74
N THR A 36 4.44 -8.48 -6.07
CA THR A 36 4.58 -7.21 -6.77
C THR A 36 4.15 -6.10 -5.84
N ASP A 37 2.86 -5.91 -5.66
CA ASP A 37 2.35 -4.79 -4.86
C ASP A 37 2.83 -4.84 -3.42
N GLY A 38 2.84 -6.00 -2.80
CA GLY A 38 3.31 -6.14 -1.43
C GLY A 38 4.77 -5.80 -1.29
N VAL A 39 5.59 -6.24 -2.23
CA VAL A 39 7.02 -5.95 -2.23
C VAL A 39 7.27 -4.48 -2.50
N LEU A 40 6.51 -3.87 -3.42
CA LEU A 40 6.64 -2.45 -3.70
C LEU A 40 6.32 -1.61 -2.46
N ALA A 41 5.24 -1.94 -1.77
CA ALA A 41 4.87 -1.22 -0.55
C ALA A 41 5.94 -1.39 0.53
N LEU A 42 6.45 -2.60 0.70
CA LEU A 42 7.48 -2.86 1.70
C LEU A 42 8.76 -2.11 1.38
N ARG A 43 9.21 -2.15 0.15
CA ARG A 43 10.42 -1.44 -0.26
C ARG A 43 10.27 0.06 -0.11
N TYR A 44 9.09 0.58 -0.45
CA TYR A 44 8.81 2.00 -0.27
C TYR A 44 8.93 2.37 1.22
N LEU A 45 8.34 1.58 2.10
CA LEU A 45 8.40 1.86 3.52
C LEU A 45 9.83 1.71 4.09
N LEU A 46 10.67 0.95 3.41
CA LEU A 46 12.08 0.86 3.75
C LEU A 46 12.89 2.04 3.23
N GLY A 47 12.25 2.94 2.49
CA GLY A 47 12.92 4.13 1.98
C GLY A 47 13.51 3.99 0.59
N LEU A 48 13.21 2.90 -0.11
CA LEU A 48 13.73 2.70 -1.46
C LEU A 48 12.90 3.45 -2.49
N SER A 49 13.51 3.82 -3.59
CA SER A 49 12.82 4.48 -4.69
C SER A 49 13.51 4.12 -6.01
N GLY A 50 12.88 4.46 -7.11
CA GLY A 50 13.43 4.18 -8.44
C GLY A 50 13.63 2.69 -8.65
N PRO A 51 14.66 2.29 -9.39
CA PRO A 51 14.89 0.88 -9.66
C PRO A 51 15.10 0.02 -8.40
N ALA A 52 15.63 0.62 -7.33
CA ALA A 52 15.80 -0.12 -6.07
C ALA A 52 14.45 -0.55 -5.51
N MET A 53 13.40 0.23 -5.77
CA MET A 53 12.06 -0.11 -5.33
C MET A 53 11.39 -1.07 -6.31
N THR A 54 11.56 -0.86 -7.60
CA THR A 54 10.74 -1.55 -8.59
C THR A 54 11.35 -2.79 -9.19
N ALA A 55 12.66 -2.99 -9.10
CA ALA A 55 13.31 -4.10 -9.79
C ALA A 55 12.73 -5.45 -9.38
N GLY A 56 12.23 -6.18 -10.35
CA GLY A 56 11.67 -7.52 -10.12
C GLY A 56 10.34 -7.51 -9.36
N ALA A 57 9.74 -6.35 -9.16
CA ALA A 57 8.54 -6.25 -8.35
C ALA A 57 7.34 -5.67 -9.08
N THR A 58 7.40 -5.54 -10.39
CA THR A 58 6.25 -5.07 -11.15
C THR A 58 5.53 -6.25 -11.79
N GLY A 59 4.25 -6.14 -11.93
CA GLY A 59 3.46 -7.17 -12.59
C GLY A 59 3.51 -7.05 -14.10
N HIS A 60 2.69 -7.83 -14.75
CA HIS A 60 2.63 -7.82 -16.21
C HIS A 60 1.91 -6.55 -16.67
N ASN A 61 2.48 -5.84 -17.61
CA ASN A 61 1.91 -4.61 -18.14
C ASN A 61 1.57 -3.57 -17.06
N PRO A 62 2.54 -3.15 -16.27
CA PRO A 62 2.25 -2.14 -15.27
C PRO A 62 1.86 -0.83 -15.95
N ALA A 63 0.88 -0.14 -15.41
CA ALA A 63 0.45 1.13 -15.96
C ALA A 63 1.25 2.31 -15.40
N ARG A 64 2.03 2.08 -14.36
CA ARG A 64 2.85 3.14 -13.75
C ARG A 64 4.32 2.82 -13.91
N ASP A 65 5.11 3.83 -14.23
CA ASP A 65 6.55 3.70 -14.23
C ASP A 65 7.07 3.98 -12.81
N ASP A 66 8.39 3.97 -12.61
CA ASP A 66 9.00 4.17 -11.29
C ASP A 66 8.52 5.46 -10.62
N SER A 67 8.51 6.54 -11.35
CA SER A 67 8.11 7.83 -10.81
C SER A 67 6.64 7.86 -10.44
N ALA A 68 5.81 7.26 -11.27
CA ALA A 68 4.38 7.21 -11.02
C ALA A 68 4.05 6.31 -9.83
N MET A 69 4.78 5.22 -9.65
CA MET A 69 4.58 4.35 -8.49
C MET A 69 4.98 5.07 -7.21
N LEU A 70 6.10 5.77 -7.22
CA LEU A 70 6.53 6.53 -6.07
C LEU A 70 5.51 7.60 -5.71
N LEU A 71 5.00 8.30 -6.71
CA LEU A 71 3.98 9.32 -6.47
C LEU A 71 2.71 8.72 -5.90
N HIS A 72 2.30 7.58 -6.44
CA HIS A 72 1.10 6.89 -5.94
C HIS A 72 1.28 6.53 -4.46
N LEU A 73 2.43 5.97 -4.11
CA LEU A 73 2.71 5.59 -2.74
C LEU A 73 2.81 6.81 -1.82
N ASP A 74 3.43 7.89 -2.28
CA ASP A 74 3.54 9.11 -1.49
C ASP A 74 2.15 9.68 -1.19
N LYS A 75 1.27 9.65 -2.17
CA LYS A 75 -0.07 10.20 -1.97
C LYS A 75 -0.95 9.33 -1.10
N MET A 76 -0.68 8.04 -1.03
CA MET A 76 -1.46 7.15 -0.17
C MET A 76 -0.72 6.75 1.10
N ARG A 77 0.41 7.41 1.43
CA ARG A 77 1.21 6.99 2.58
C ARG A 77 0.40 6.93 3.87
N TRP A 78 -0.52 7.86 4.06
CA TRP A 78 -1.39 7.85 5.23
C TRP A 78 -2.18 6.55 5.36
N ALA A 79 -2.54 5.96 4.22
CA ALA A 79 -3.30 4.71 4.21
C ALA A 79 -2.42 3.50 4.48
N LEU A 80 -1.11 3.65 4.31
CA LEU A 80 -0.18 2.56 4.58
C LEU A 80 0.09 2.38 6.07
N ASP A 81 -0.38 3.31 6.92
CA ASP A 81 -0.32 3.14 8.37
C ASP A 81 -1.48 2.23 8.76
N VAL A 82 -1.30 0.95 8.55
CA VAL A 82 -2.36 -0.05 8.66
C VAL A 82 -2.85 -0.21 10.08
N ASP A 83 -1.98 -0.11 11.06
CA ASP A 83 -2.35 -0.29 12.46
C ASP A 83 -2.73 1.02 13.16
N ASP A 84 -2.70 2.13 12.42
CA ASP A 84 -3.07 3.43 12.97
C ASP A 84 -2.19 3.79 14.17
N SER A 85 -0.90 3.55 14.05
CA SER A 85 0.04 3.90 15.10
C SER A 85 0.57 5.32 14.96
N GLY A 86 0.28 5.96 13.85
CA GLY A 86 0.78 7.29 13.52
C GLY A 86 2.02 7.27 12.65
N VAL A 87 2.56 6.10 12.37
CA VAL A 87 3.76 5.97 11.55
C VAL A 87 3.59 4.78 10.60
N ALA A 88 3.81 5.00 9.31
CA ALA A 88 3.82 3.92 8.34
C ALA A 88 5.22 3.30 8.35
N ASP A 89 5.32 2.05 8.79
CA ASP A 89 6.60 1.43 9.07
C ASP A 89 6.70 0.09 8.35
N ALA A 90 7.86 -0.22 7.82
CA ALA A 90 8.05 -1.45 7.07
C ALA A 90 7.87 -2.70 7.93
N ALA A 91 8.39 -2.68 9.15
CA ALA A 91 8.39 -3.87 10.01
C ALA A 91 7.02 -4.17 10.61
N THR A 92 6.11 -3.24 10.55
CA THR A 92 4.75 -3.44 11.06
C THR A 92 3.77 -3.39 9.90
N ASP A 93 3.53 -2.22 9.36
CA ASP A 93 2.54 -2.02 8.30
C ASP A 93 2.90 -2.76 7.02
N GLY A 94 4.15 -2.66 6.59
CA GLY A 94 4.59 -3.34 5.38
C GLY A 94 4.45 -4.84 5.49
N LEU A 95 4.77 -5.37 6.66
CA LEU A 95 4.65 -6.80 6.90
C LEU A 95 3.19 -7.25 6.86
N MET A 96 2.29 -6.49 7.45
CA MET A 96 0.87 -6.83 7.44
C MET A 96 0.28 -6.73 6.04
N ILE A 97 0.69 -5.74 5.26
CA ILE A 97 0.27 -5.62 3.86
C ILE A 97 0.71 -6.87 3.08
N LEU A 98 1.97 -7.26 3.23
CA LEU A 98 2.48 -8.42 2.53
C LEU A 98 1.74 -9.70 2.95
N ARG A 99 1.54 -9.89 4.25
CA ARG A 99 0.82 -11.05 4.76
C ARG A 99 -0.62 -11.10 4.23
N TYR A 100 -1.28 -9.95 4.21
CA TYR A 100 -2.67 -9.89 3.74
C TYR A 100 -2.76 -10.28 2.27
N LEU A 101 -1.85 -9.78 1.46
CA LEU A 101 -1.83 -10.13 0.04
C LEU A 101 -1.42 -11.58 -0.19
N LEU A 102 -0.68 -12.19 0.75
CA LEU A 102 -0.39 -13.61 0.70
C LEU A 102 -1.57 -14.46 1.17
N GLY A 103 -2.62 -13.84 1.65
CA GLY A 103 -3.81 -14.57 2.09
C GLY A 103 -3.92 -14.78 3.59
N PHE A 104 -3.01 -14.24 4.38
CA PHE A 104 -3.06 -14.41 5.84
C PHE A 104 -4.23 -13.63 6.42
N ARG A 105 -4.88 -14.21 7.39
CA ARG A 105 -6.02 -13.61 8.08
C ARG A 105 -5.95 -13.99 9.57
N GLY A 106 -6.73 -13.31 10.39
CA GLY A 106 -6.78 -13.61 11.81
C GLY A 106 -5.47 -13.29 12.49
N ASN A 107 -5.15 -14.02 13.53
CA ASN A 107 -3.95 -13.76 14.31
C ASN A 107 -2.67 -13.92 13.51
N ALA A 108 -2.67 -14.75 12.48
CA ALA A 108 -1.48 -14.91 11.64
C ALA A 108 -1.15 -13.64 10.88
N LEU A 109 -2.15 -12.79 10.63
CA LEU A 109 -1.95 -11.52 9.93
C LEU A 109 -1.21 -10.52 10.82
N ILE A 110 -1.55 -10.46 12.09
CA ILE A 110 -1.06 -9.41 12.97
C ILE A 110 0.05 -9.84 13.94
N ALA A 111 0.37 -11.12 13.99
CA ALA A 111 1.33 -11.63 14.98
C ALA A 111 2.67 -10.90 14.92
N ASP A 112 3.06 -10.30 16.02
CA ASP A 112 4.32 -9.56 16.14
C ASP A 112 4.47 -8.45 15.11
N ALA A 113 3.38 -7.95 14.58
CA ALA A 113 3.43 -6.93 13.54
C ALA A 113 2.75 -5.61 13.91
N LEU A 114 2.17 -5.51 15.09
CA LEU A 114 1.53 -4.27 15.50
C LEU A 114 2.57 -3.31 16.07
N GLY A 115 2.46 -2.05 15.70
CA GLY A 115 3.38 -1.04 16.19
C GLY A 115 3.04 -0.59 17.60
N THR A 116 3.93 0.16 18.20
CA THR A 116 3.69 0.77 19.50
C THR A 116 2.59 1.81 19.31
N ASN A 117 1.66 1.85 20.18
CA ASN A 117 0.54 2.79 20.12
C ASN A 117 -0.40 2.54 18.95
N ALA A 118 -0.51 1.30 18.49
CA ALA A 118 -1.44 0.97 17.42
C ALA A 118 -2.86 1.30 17.82
N GLY A 119 -3.58 1.94 16.94
CA GLY A 119 -4.99 2.24 17.14
C GLY A 119 -5.89 1.14 16.63
N ARG A 120 -5.41 0.32 15.68
CA ARG A 120 -6.11 -0.87 15.24
C ARG A 120 -5.33 -2.06 15.76
N THR A 121 -5.92 -2.84 16.64
CA THR A 121 -5.18 -3.90 17.31
C THR A 121 -5.78 -5.28 17.14
N THR A 122 -6.89 -5.38 16.44
CA THR A 122 -7.54 -6.68 16.23
C THR A 122 -7.41 -7.13 14.79
N PRO A 123 -7.39 -8.44 14.53
CA PRO A 123 -7.36 -8.91 13.15
C PRO A 123 -8.49 -8.34 12.32
N ALA A 124 -9.70 -8.26 12.91
CA ALA A 124 -10.85 -7.74 12.17
C ALA A 124 -10.67 -6.29 11.74
N ALA A 125 -10.11 -5.46 12.61
CA ALA A 125 -9.89 -4.05 12.27
C ALA A 125 -8.84 -3.90 11.18
N ILE A 126 -7.78 -4.70 11.24
CA ILE A 126 -6.72 -4.67 10.24
C ILE A 126 -7.25 -5.18 8.90
N GLU A 127 -7.99 -6.28 8.91
CA GLU A 127 -8.57 -6.83 7.69
C GLU A 127 -9.54 -5.85 7.05
N SER A 128 -10.38 -5.21 7.84
CA SER A 128 -11.30 -4.22 7.32
C SER A 128 -10.58 -3.06 6.66
N TRP A 129 -9.52 -2.58 7.28
CA TRP A 129 -8.75 -1.49 6.72
C TRP A 129 -8.11 -1.89 5.39
N LEU A 130 -7.45 -3.05 5.37
CA LEU A 130 -6.80 -3.53 4.15
C LEU A 130 -7.80 -3.82 3.04
N ALA A 131 -9.01 -4.25 3.38
CA ALA A 131 -10.04 -4.47 2.38
C ALA A 131 -10.42 -3.17 1.67
N THR A 132 -10.34 -2.04 2.35
CA THR A 132 -10.65 -0.76 1.70
C THR A 132 -9.58 -0.38 0.69
N LEU A 133 -8.38 -0.95 0.79
CA LEU A 133 -7.28 -0.67 -0.12
C LEU A 133 -7.21 -1.66 -1.28
N THR A 134 -8.08 -2.65 -1.29
CA THR A 134 -8.15 -3.64 -2.37
C THR A 134 -9.57 -3.73 -2.92
N PRO A 135 -10.09 -2.61 -3.42
CA PRO A 135 -11.47 -2.58 -3.89
C PRO A 135 -11.70 -3.41 -5.16
#